data_5db198b517574db9c0c8cd78811dfa64
#
_entry.id   5db198b517574db9c0c8cd78811dfa64
#
_cell.length_a   1.000
_cell.length_b   1.000
_cell.length_c   1.000
_cell.angle_alpha   90.00
_cell.angle_beta   90.00
_cell.angle_gamma   90.00
#
_symmetry.space_group_name_H-M   'P 1'
#
loop_
_entity.id
_entity.type
_entity.pdbx_description
1 polymer ?
#
loop_
_entity_poly.entity_id
_entity_poly.type
_entity_poly.pdbx_seq_one_letter_code
_entity_poly.pdbx_strand_id
1 'polypeptide(L)'
;MSILDNTILFVKENLQNAEAGHDWFHVERVYKNALLIANAEDCNLEIVKLGALLHDIADSKFHNGDETIGPKLAREFLESQKASEEVISHVVNIIENISFKGGNFEKKFTSNELDIVQDADRLDALGAIGIARTFNYGGFKNRPLYLPNIAPNLHMTKEEYKNSEAPTLNHFYEKLLLLKDKMNTETGKKIALERHKFMENFLSQFYAEWEGGK
;
A
#
# COMPACT_ATOMS: atom_id res chain seq x y z
N MET A 1 -3.35 24.03 -16.20
CA MET A 1 -3.69 22.78 -15.48
C MET A 1 -3.54 23.03 -13.98
N SER A 2 -4.35 22.41 -13.16
CA SER A 2 -4.20 22.50 -11.70
C SER A 2 -2.95 21.76 -11.24
N ILE A 3 -2.49 22.04 -10.01
CA ILE A 3 -1.38 21.27 -9.39
C ILE A 3 -1.70 19.77 -9.39
N LEU A 4 -2.96 19.41 -9.15
CA LEU A 4 -3.40 18.02 -9.13
C LEU A 4 -3.26 17.34 -10.51
N ASP A 5 -3.69 18.01 -11.58
CA ASP A 5 -3.55 17.48 -12.94
C ASP A 5 -2.09 17.26 -13.31
N ASN A 6 -1.23 18.22 -12.96
CA ASN A 6 0.21 18.14 -13.20
C ASN A 6 0.84 17.01 -12.37
N THR A 7 0.39 16.79 -11.11
CA THR A 7 0.86 15.68 -10.27
C THR A 7 0.50 14.33 -10.89
N ILE A 8 -0.72 14.18 -11.38
CA ILE A 8 -1.17 12.95 -12.06
C ILE A 8 -0.30 12.64 -13.27
N LEU A 9 0.00 13.65 -14.09
CA LEU A 9 0.86 13.47 -15.26
C LEU A 9 2.30 13.09 -14.85
N PHE A 10 2.86 13.81 -13.88
CA PHE A 10 4.19 13.55 -13.34
C PHE A 10 4.33 12.13 -12.80
N VAL A 11 3.36 11.66 -12.02
CA VAL A 11 3.37 10.30 -11.48
C VAL A 11 3.26 9.25 -12.58
N LYS A 12 2.36 9.44 -13.56
CA LYS A 12 2.23 8.54 -14.72
C LYS A 12 3.53 8.41 -15.50
N GLU A 13 4.23 9.52 -15.74
CA GLU A 13 5.50 9.52 -16.45
C GLU A 13 6.58 8.78 -15.69
N ASN A 14 6.70 9.00 -14.37
CA ASN A 14 7.71 8.35 -13.55
C ASN A 14 7.44 6.84 -13.36
N LEU A 15 6.18 6.41 -13.37
CA LEU A 15 5.80 5.01 -13.16
C LEU A 15 5.57 4.22 -14.44
N GLN A 16 5.93 4.73 -15.64
CA GLN A 16 5.72 4.04 -16.92
C GLN A 16 6.34 2.65 -16.99
N ASN A 17 7.46 2.42 -16.32
CA ASN A 17 8.20 1.16 -16.30
C ASN A 17 8.18 0.50 -14.91
N ALA A 18 7.28 0.92 -14.03
CA ALA A 18 7.19 0.34 -12.69
C ALA A 18 6.65 -1.09 -12.73
N GLU A 19 7.10 -1.92 -11.80
CA GLU A 19 6.64 -3.30 -11.63
C GLU A 19 5.15 -3.34 -11.29
N ALA A 20 4.44 -4.36 -11.79
CA ALA A 20 3.04 -4.61 -11.47
C ALA A 20 2.84 -4.74 -9.95
N GLY A 21 2.19 -3.75 -9.35
CA GLY A 21 2.01 -3.64 -7.89
C GLY A 21 2.43 -2.29 -7.32
N HIS A 22 3.31 -1.55 -8.04
CA HIS A 22 3.72 -0.18 -7.74
C HIS A 22 3.55 0.72 -8.99
N ASP A 23 2.65 0.33 -9.89
CA ASP A 23 2.32 1.06 -11.12
C ASP A 23 1.33 2.20 -10.88
N TRP A 24 1.06 2.97 -11.94
CA TRP A 24 0.05 4.03 -11.88
C TRP A 24 -1.32 3.54 -11.37
N PHE A 25 -1.73 2.33 -11.72
CA PHE A 25 -3.04 1.82 -11.33
C PHE A 25 -3.13 1.52 -9.83
N HIS A 26 -2.02 1.14 -9.19
CA HIS A 26 -1.92 1.09 -7.74
C HIS A 26 -2.13 2.48 -7.13
N VAL A 27 -1.37 3.48 -7.58
CA VAL A 27 -1.48 4.87 -7.09
C VAL A 27 -2.89 5.42 -7.30
N GLU A 28 -3.52 5.15 -8.46
CA GLU A 28 -4.90 5.57 -8.72
C GLU A 28 -5.91 4.96 -7.74
N ARG A 29 -5.75 3.68 -7.38
CA ARG A 29 -6.62 3.03 -6.39
C ARG A 29 -6.38 3.56 -4.98
N VAL A 30 -5.12 3.77 -4.61
CA VAL A 30 -4.76 4.40 -3.32
C VAL A 30 -5.35 5.81 -3.25
N TYR A 31 -5.23 6.60 -4.28
CA TYR A 31 -5.84 7.93 -4.36
C TYR A 31 -7.37 7.88 -4.17
N LYS A 32 -8.07 6.95 -4.84
CA LYS A 32 -9.52 6.77 -4.68
C LYS A 32 -9.91 6.31 -3.27
N ASN A 33 -9.15 5.38 -2.67
CA ASN A 33 -9.34 4.96 -1.28
C ASN A 33 -9.10 6.13 -0.30
N ALA A 34 -8.06 6.94 -0.52
CA ALA A 34 -7.76 8.10 0.30
C ALA A 34 -8.89 9.13 0.28
N LEU A 35 -9.47 9.41 -0.89
CA LEU A 35 -10.63 10.28 -1.00
C LEU A 35 -11.87 9.72 -0.28
N LEU A 36 -12.09 8.41 -0.38
CA LEU A 36 -13.19 7.75 0.31
C LEU A 36 -13.08 7.89 1.84
N ILE A 37 -11.89 7.73 2.39
CA ILE A 37 -11.61 7.90 3.82
C ILE A 37 -11.72 9.38 4.21
N ALA A 38 -11.08 10.28 3.47
CA ALA A 38 -11.04 11.72 3.75
C ALA A 38 -12.42 12.39 3.77
N ASN A 39 -13.42 11.83 3.09
CA ASN A 39 -14.79 12.34 3.11
C ASN A 39 -15.45 12.27 4.51
N ALA A 40 -14.94 11.46 5.42
CA ALA A 40 -15.51 11.24 6.76
C ALA A 40 -14.51 11.55 7.89
N GLU A 41 -13.31 11.98 7.57
CA GLU A 41 -12.26 12.31 8.53
C GLU A 41 -11.89 13.80 8.43
N ASP A 42 -11.47 14.40 9.55
CA ASP A 42 -11.01 15.79 9.57
C ASP A 42 -9.57 15.86 9.03
N CYS A 43 -9.36 16.52 7.89
CA CYS A 43 -8.06 16.56 7.23
C CYS A 43 -7.94 17.70 6.21
N ASN A 44 -6.70 18.04 5.85
CA ASN A 44 -6.43 18.88 4.68
C ASN A 44 -6.49 18.03 3.41
N LEU A 45 -7.59 18.17 2.66
CA LEU A 45 -7.84 17.38 1.46
C LEU A 45 -6.78 17.56 0.35
N GLU A 46 -6.15 18.73 0.25
CA GLU A 46 -5.06 18.96 -0.71
C GLU A 46 -3.84 18.10 -0.37
N ILE A 47 -3.45 18.08 0.90
CA ILE A 47 -2.32 17.26 1.38
C ILE A 47 -2.61 15.76 1.20
N VAL A 48 -3.83 15.31 1.53
CA VAL A 48 -4.24 13.91 1.29
C VAL A 48 -4.12 13.54 -0.18
N LYS A 49 -4.62 14.40 -1.09
CA LYS A 49 -4.56 14.15 -2.55
C LYS A 49 -3.13 14.06 -3.05
N LEU A 50 -2.29 15.02 -2.70
CA LEU A 50 -0.89 15.05 -3.13
C LEU A 50 -0.08 13.93 -2.48
N GLY A 51 -0.30 13.66 -1.18
CA GLY A 51 0.33 12.55 -0.48
C GLY A 51 -0.02 11.19 -1.09
N ALA A 52 -1.30 10.94 -1.38
CA ALA A 52 -1.74 9.70 -2.01
C ALA A 52 -1.19 9.51 -3.44
N LEU A 53 -1.06 10.59 -4.22
CA LEU A 53 -0.48 10.53 -5.57
C LEU A 53 1.05 10.31 -5.56
N LEU A 54 1.76 10.90 -4.59
CA LEU A 54 3.22 10.93 -4.57
C LEU A 54 3.83 9.87 -3.64
N HIS A 55 3.02 9.11 -2.87
CA HIS A 55 3.52 8.23 -1.81
C HIS A 55 4.52 7.17 -2.29
N ASP A 56 4.39 6.73 -3.52
CA ASP A 56 5.16 5.61 -4.11
C ASP A 56 5.88 6.04 -5.40
N ILE A 57 6.20 7.35 -5.53
CA ILE A 57 6.81 7.93 -6.74
C ILE A 57 8.18 7.33 -7.07
N ALA A 58 8.89 6.79 -6.06
CA ALA A 58 10.14 6.08 -6.24
C ALA A 58 10.25 4.98 -5.17
N ASP A 59 9.88 3.75 -5.53
CA ASP A 59 10.09 2.60 -4.65
C ASP A 59 11.59 2.34 -4.48
N SER A 60 12.07 2.38 -3.24
CA SER A 60 13.47 2.15 -2.87
C SER A 60 14.01 0.80 -3.38
N LYS A 61 13.16 -0.20 -3.65
CA LYS A 61 13.55 -1.49 -4.22
C LYS A 61 14.22 -1.36 -5.58
N PHE A 62 13.84 -0.35 -6.38
CA PHE A 62 14.43 -0.07 -7.70
C PHE A 62 15.60 0.91 -7.63
N HIS A 63 15.89 1.44 -6.44
CA HIS A 63 16.93 2.43 -6.19
C HIS A 63 17.96 1.91 -5.15
N ASN A 64 18.32 0.63 -5.20
CA ASN A 64 19.30 -0.01 -4.31
C ASN A 64 19.00 0.16 -2.81
N GLY A 65 17.73 0.33 -2.45
CA GLY A 65 17.29 0.54 -1.05
C GLY A 65 17.34 2.00 -0.59
N ASP A 66 17.63 2.96 -1.47
CA ASP A 66 17.65 4.38 -1.12
C ASP A 66 16.22 4.93 -0.95
N GLU A 67 15.82 5.14 0.30
CA GLU A 67 14.52 5.67 0.69
C GLU A 67 14.46 7.22 0.55
N THR A 68 15.55 7.90 0.20
CA THR A 68 15.59 9.38 0.13
C THR A 68 15.14 9.93 -1.23
N ILE A 69 15.11 9.11 -2.27
CA ILE A 69 14.82 9.53 -3.64
C ILE A 69 13.37 9.99 -3.78
N GLY A 70 12.40 9.22 -3.27
CA GLY A 70 10.98 9.56 -3.33
C GLY A 70 10.64 10.91 -2.70
N PRO A 71 11.00 11.16 -1.42
CA PRO A 71 10.82 12.44 -0.76
C PRO A 71 11.46 13.62 -1.52
N LYS A 72 12.67 13.42 -2.04
CA LYS A 72 13.40 14.46 -2.81
C LYS A 72 12.68 14.81 -4.12
N LEU A 73 12.30 13.80 -4.92
CA LEU A 73 11.57 14.02 -6.17
C LEU A 73 10.22 14.71 -5.94
N ALA A 74 9.49 14.30 -4.88
CA ALA A 74 8.24 14.93 -4.52
C ALA A 74 8.43 16.41 -4.14
N ARG A 75 9.46 16.75 -3.36
CA ARG A 75 9.80 18.12 -3.00
C ARG A 75 10.11 18.96 -4.23
N GLU A 76 11.05 18.52 -5.05
CA GLU A 76 11.46 19.23 -6.27
C GLU A 76 10.27 19.48 -7.22
N PHE A 77 9.42 18.48 -7.39
CA PHE A 77 8.20 18.62 -8.18
C PHE A 77 7.24 19.65 -7.59
N LEU A 78 6.90 19.56 -6.30
CA LEU A 78 5.96 20.49 -5.65
C LEU A 78 6.48 21.93 -5.61
N GLU A 79 7.78 22.14 -5.43
CA GLU A 79 8.43 23.45 -5.56
C GLU A 79 8.25 24.03 -6.97
N SER A 80 8.42 23.20 -8.01
CA SER A 80 8.19 23.60 -9.40
C SER A 80 6.75 24.02 -9.67
N GLN A 81 5.80 23.44 -8.93
CA GLN A 81 4.38 23.79 -8.99
C GLN A 81 4.01 24.99 -8.10
N LYS A 82 4.97 25.58 -7.38
CA LYS A 82 4.78 26.70 -6.45
C LYS A 82 3.81 26.39 -5.30
N ALA A 83 3.79 25.16 -4.83
CA ALA A 83 3.09 24.79 -3.61
C ALA A 83 3.69 25.52 -2.40
N SER A 84 2.89 25.73 -1.35
CA SER A 84 3.42 26.34 -0.12
C SER A 84 4.39 25.38 0.59
N GLU A 85 5.37 25.93 1.32
CA GLU A 85 6.33 25.11 2.08
C GLU A 85 5.62 24.22 3.12
N GLU A 86 4.50 24.67 3.67
CA GLU A 86 3.67 23.88 4.57
C GLU A 86 3.16 22.60 3.89
N VAL A 87 2.58 22.73 2.68
CA VAL A 87 2.10 21.59 1.90
C VAL A 87 3.25 20.68 1.49
N ILE A 88 4.36 21.25 1.00
CA ILE A 88 5.54 20.49 0.57
C ILE A 88 6.08 19.65 1.73
N SER A 89 6.37 20.30 2.86
CA SER A 89 6.94 19.64 4.02
C SER A 89 6.02 18.54 4.55
N HIS A 90 4.70 18.76 4.56
CA HIS A 90 3.73 17.77 5.03
C HIS A 90 3.69 16.55 4.10
N VAL A 91 3.61 16.75 2.77
CA VAL A 91 3.61 15.65 1.79
C VAL A 91 4.92 14.86 1.84
N VAL A 92 6.05 15.52 1.96
CA VAL A 92 7.36 14.86 2.13
C VAL A 92 7.38 14.00 3.39
N ASN A 93 6.89 14.53 4.52
CA ASN A 93 6.76 13.75 5.76
C ASN A 93 5.85 12.53 5.60
N ILE A 94 4.75 12.63 4.84
CA ILE A 94 3.90 11.47 4.53
C ILE A 94 4.73 10.39 3.82
N ILE A 95 5.45 10.75 2.75
CA ILE A 95 6.24 9.81 1.95
C ILE A 95 7.32 9.12 2.80
N GLU A 96 8.01 9.87 3.66
CA GLU A 96 9.05 9.32 4.55
C GLU A 96 8.52 8.35 5.61
N ASN A 97 7.24 8.50 6.00
CA ASN A 97 6.65 7.76 7.13
C ASN A 97 5.54 6.79 6.72
N ILE A 98 5.19 6.68 5.44
CA ILE A 98 4.12 5.80 4.97
C ILE A 98 4.46 4.31 5.10
N SER A 99 5.72 3.94 4.83
CA SER A 99 6.16 2.55 4.83
C SER A 99 6.14 1.95 6.23
N PHE A 100 5.57 0.75 6.34
CA PHE A 100 5.60 -0.05 7.56
C PHE A 100 7.02 -0.59 7.81
N LYS A 101 7.81 0.10 8.63
CA LYS A 101 9.20 -0.27 9.00
C LYS A 101 9.26 -1.35 10.09
N GLY A 102 8.36 -2.34 10.08
CA GLY A 102 8.48 -3.52 10.97
C GLY A 102 8.22 -3.31 12.46
N GLY A 103 7.47 -2.29 12.85
CA GLY A 103 6.84 -2.22 14.19
C GLY A 103 7.69 -1.67 15.36
N ASN A 104 9.01 -1.48 15.19
CA ASN A 104 9.91 -1.08 16.29
C ASN A 104 10.56 0.30 16.09
N PHE A 105 10.00 1.17 15.23
CA PHE A 105 10.51 2.52 15.04
C PHE A 105 9.57 3.53 15.70
N GLU A 106 10.13 4.47 16.46
CA GLU A 106 9.39 5.65 16.91
C GLU A 106 8.79 6.35 15.69
N LYS A 107 7.48 6.59 15.72
CA LYS A 107 6.82 7.42 14.70
C LYS A 107 7.42 8.83 14.82
N LYS A 108 8.22 9.21 13.82
CA LYS A 108 8.84 10.55 13.77
C LYS A 108 7.85 11.64 13.35
N PHE A 109 6.76 11.26 12.73
CA PHE A 109 5.72 12.15 12.27
C PHE A 109 4.34 11.49 12.38
N THR A 110 3.34 12.27 12.77
CA THR A 110 1.94 11.84 12.86
C THR A 110 1.04 12.97 12.36
N SER A 111 0.05 12.64 11.54
CA SER A 111 -1.03 13.54 11.13
C SER A 111 -2.22 12.73 10.64
N ASN A 112 -3.40 13.36 10.59
CA ASN A 112 -4.59 12.74 10.04
C ASN A 112 -4.39 12.38 8.56
N GLU A 113 -3.69 13.22 7.80
CA GLU A 113 -3.40 12.99 6.39
C GLU A 113 -2.48 11.78 6.17
N LEU A 114 -1.44 11.61 7.01
CA LEU A 114 -0.61 10.42 6.99
C LEU A 114 -1.43 9.16 7.30
N ASP A 115 -2.26 9.21 8.34
CA ASP A 115 -3.10 8.09 8.75
C ASP A 115 -4.08 7.70 7.63
N ILE A 116 -4.69 8.67 6.94
CA ILE A 116 -5.58 8.46 5.79
C ILE A 116 -4.83 7.81 4.61
N VAL A 117 -3.68 8.35 4.22
CA VAL A 117 -2.92 7.84 3.06
C VAL A 117 -2.36 6.45 3.37
N GLN A 118 -1.90 6.20 4.59
CA GLN A 118 -1.40 4.92 5.04
C GLN A 118 -2.49 3.84 5.05
N ASP A 119 -3.71 4.18 5.50
CA ASP A 119 -4.85 3.28 5.46
C ASP A 119 -5.30 3.01 4.03
N ALA A 120 -5.29 4.03 3.17
CA ALA A 120 -5.65 3.90 1.75
C ALA A 120 -4.71 2.94 1.00
N ASP A 121 -3.41 3.01 1.26
CA ASP A 121 -2.41 2.07 0.71
C ASP A 121 -2.65 0.65 1.22
N ARG A 122 -2.82 0.47 2.54
CA ARG A 122 -3.12 -0.84 3.13
C ARG A 122 -4.40 -1.46 2.58
N LEU A 123 -5.43 -0.66 2.32
CA LEU A 123 -6.68 -1.11 1.73
C LEU A 123 -6.50 -1.68 0.31
N ASP A 124 -5.51 -1.23 -0.46
CA ASP A 124 -5.22 -1.78 -1.80
C ASP A 124 -4.65 -3.22 -1.74
N ALA A 125 -4.18 -3.63 -0.57
CA ALA A 125 -3.74 -5.01 -0.29
C ALA A 125 -4.86 -5.92 0.27
N LEU A 126 -6.09 -5.42 0.42
CA LEU A 126 -7.22 -6.16 0.98
C LEU A 126 -8.36 -6.39 -0.03
N GLY A 127 -9.21 -7.38 0.27
CA GLY A 127 -10.38 -7.71 -0.55
C GLY A 127 -10.02 -8.32 -1.90
N ALA A 128 -10.90 -8.16 -2.88
CA ALA A 128 -10.75 -8.75 -4.22
C ALA A 128 -9.48 -8.29 -4.95
N ILE A 129 -9.14 -7.00 -4.84
CA ILE A 129 -7.90 -6.45 -5.43
C ILE A 129 -6.67 -7.06 -4.74
N GLY A 130 -6.66 -7.14 -3.42
CA GLY A 130 -5.58 -7.76 -2.65
C GLY A 130 -5.35 -9.22 -3.03
N ILE A 131 -6.43 -10.01 -3.18
CA ILE A 131 -6.37 -11.40 -3.68
C ILE A 131 -5.72 -11.46 -5.06
N ALA A 132 -6.24 -10.68 -6.01
CA ALA A 132 -5.73 -10.65 -7.38
C ALA A 132 -4.24 -10.26 -7.44
N ARG A 133 -3.83 -9.22 -6.71
CA ARG A 133 -2.43 -8.79 -6.61
C ARG A 133 -1.54 -9.87 -6.03
N THR A 134 -2.00 -10.56 -4.99
CA THR A 134 -1.23 -11.63 -4.32
C THR A 134 -0.94 -12.78 -5.28
N PHE A 135 -1.91 -13.26 -6.03
CA PHE A 135 -1.71 -14.35 -7.00
C PHE A 135 -0.92 -13.88 -8.23
N ASN A 136 -1.14 -12.64 -8.69
CA ASN A 136 -0.32 -12.07 -9.77
C ASN A 136 1.17 -12.02 -9.37
N TYR A 137 1.49 -11.54 -8.18
CA TYR A 137 2.86 -11.51 -7.67
C TYR A 137 3.44 -12.92 -7.44
N GLY A 138 2.64 -13.84 -6.90
CA GLY A 138 3.03 -15.23 -6.74
C GLY A 138 3.39 -15.88 -8.07
N GLY A 139 2.57 -15.67 -9.11
CA GLY A 139 2.84 -16.13 -10.47
C GLY A 139 4.12 -15.52 -11.06
N PHE A 140 4.32 -14.22 -10.90
CA PHE A 140 5.55 -13.53 -11.32
C PHE A 140 6.79 -14.10 -10.64
N LYS A 141 6.71 -14.48 -9.36
CA LYS A 141 7.80 -15.12 -8.59
C LYS A 141 7.86 -16.64 -8.77
N ASN A 142 7.05 -17.22 -9.66
CA ASN A 142 6.96 -18.67 -9.88
C ASN A 142 6.71 -19.47 -8.58
N ARG A 143 5.92 -18.90 -7.66
CA ARG A 143 5.54 -19.54 -6.40
C ARG A 143 4.37 -20.51 -6.61
N PRO A 144 4.35 -21.68 -5.93
CA PRO A 144 3.15 -22.51 -5.88
C PRO A 144 1.95 -21.73 -5.32
N LEU A 145 0.74 -22.07 -5.79
CA LEU A 145 -0.48 -21.48 -5.24
C LEU A 145 -0.63 -21.80 -3.75
N TYR A 146 -0.53 -23.10 -3.43
CA TYR A 146 -0.69 -23.68 -2.10
C TYR A 146 0.08 -24.99 -1.99
N LEU A 147 0.65 -25.26 -0.83
CA LEU A 147 1.27 -26.54 -0.48
C LEU A 147 0.78 -26.94 0.92
N PRO A 148 -0.03 -28.01 1.05
CA PRO A 148 -0.68 -28.38 2.32
C PRO A 148 0.32 -28.65 3.47
N ASN A 149 1.54 -29.07 3.13
CA ASN A 149 2.56 -29.41 4.11
C ASN A 149 3.44 -28.21 4.54
N ILE A 150 3.20 -27.00 4.00
CA ILE A 150 3.96 -25.79 4.33
C ILE A 150 3.03 -24.80 5.04
N ALA A 151 3.10 -24.78 6.37
CA ALA A 151 2.33 -23.83 7.16
C ALA A 151 2.86 -22.40 7.03
N PRO A 152 1.97 -21.36 7.14
CA PRO A 152 2.39 -19.96 7.21
C PRO A 152 3.34 -19.71 8.39
N ASN A 153 4.38 -18.92 8.19
CA ASN A 153 5.28 -18.47 9.25
C ASN A 153 4.89 -17.08 9.73
N LEU A 154 4.30 -16.99 10.93
CA LEU A 154 3.79 -15.75 11.52
C LEU A 154 4.89 -14.93 12.26
N HIS A 155 6.09 -15.45 12.36
CA HIS A 155 7.18 -14.88 13.17
C HIS A 155 8.42 -14.55 12.34
N MET A 156 8.26 -14.33 11.03
CA MET A 156 9.36 -13.97 10.15
C MET A 156 9.96 -12.61 10.50
N THR A 157 11.28 -12.54 10.48
CA THR A 157 12.01 -11.28 10.42
C THR A 157 11.73 -10.59 9.07
N LYS A 158 12.03 -9.29 8.97
CA LYS A 158 11.90 -8.54 7.70
C LYS A 158 12.73 -9.16 6.57
N GLU A 159 13.90 -9.69 6.89
CA GLU A 159 14.79 -10.33 5.92
C GLU A 159 14.25 -11.69 5.45
N GLU A 160 13.81 -12.54 6.39
CA GLU A 160 13.17 -13.82 6.05
C GLU A 160 11.92 -13.63 5.20
N TYR A 161 11.08 -12.64 5.55
CA TYR A 161 9.89 -12.30 4.76
C TYR A 161 10.26 -11.87 3.32
N LYS A 162 11.29 -11.03 3.16
CA LYS A 162 11.74 -10.55 1.85
C LYS A 162 12.27 -11.68 0.97
N ASN A 163 12.91 -12.67 1.57
CA ASN A 163 13.55 -13.82 0.89
C ASN A 163 12.66 -15.07 0.89
N SER A 164 11.42 -14.98 1.40
CA SER A 164 10.53 -16.14 1.49
C SER A 164 10.15 -16.66 0.11
N GLU A 165 10.23 -17.98 -0.07
CA GLU A 165 9.75 -18.75 -1.22
C GLU A 165 8.44 -19.51 -0.89
N ALA A 166 7.81 -19.17 0.22
CA ALA A 166 6.57 -19.80 0.68
C ALA A 166 5.46 -19.74 -0.39
N PRO A 167 4.51 -20.70 -0.38
CA PRO A 167 3.36 -20.69 -1.27
C PRO A 167 2.59 -19.37 -1.19
N THR A 168 1.99 -18.98 -2.30
CA THR A 168 1.27 -17.71 -2.42
C THR A 168 0.18 -17.54 -1.36
N LEU A 169 -0.54 -18.62 -1.02
CA LEU A 169 -1.61 -18.60 -0.04
C LEU A 169 -1.14 -18.27 1.39
N ASN A 170 0.10 -18.63 1.74
CA ASN A 170 0.66 -18.33 3.06
C ASN A 170 0.71 -16.83 3.34
N HIS A 171 0.93 -16.00 2.30
CA HIS A 171 0.96 -14.55 2.42
C HIS A 171 -0.33 -13.94 3.00
N PHE A 172 -1.47 -14.61 2.81
CA PHE A 172 -2.72 -14.16 3.44
C PHE A 172 -2.61 -14.14 4.96
N TYR A 173 -2.08 -15.21 5.55
CA TYR A 173 -1.92 -15.35 7.00
C TYR A 173 -0.73 -14.56 7.53
N GLU A 174 0.35 -14.54 6.79
CA GLU A 174 1.61 -13.91 7.19
C GLU A 174 1.52 -12.37 7.19
N LYS A 175 0.62 -11.78 6.37
CA LYS A 175 0.50 -10.34 6.24
C LYS A 175 -0.93 -9.84 6.08
N LEU A 176 -1.67 -10.31 5.05
CA LEU A 176 -2.85 -9.59 4.58
C LEU A 176 -3.97 -9.58 5.62
N LEU A 177 -4.25 -10.72 6.25
CA LEU A 177 -5.30 -10.80 7.27
C LEU A 177 -4.97 -10.00 8.54
N LEU A 178 -3.70 -9.64 8.75
CA LEU A 178 -3.27 -8.81 9.89
C LEU A 178 -3.47 -7.31 9.64
N LEU A 179 -3.67 -6.90 8.38
CA LEU A 179 -3.74 -5.47 8.02
C LEU A 179 -4.97 -4.76 8.58
N LYS A 180 -6.09 -5.44 8.77
CA LYS A 180 -7.30 -4.84 9.36
C LYS A 180 -7.05 -4.24 10.75
N ASP A 181 -6.16 -4.87 11.52
CA ASP A 181 -5.81 -4.44 12.88
C ASP A 181 -4.73 -3.34 12.89
N LYS A 182 -4.25 -2.94 11.71
CA LYS A 182 -3.24 -1.89 11.52
C LYS A 182 -3.82 -0.58 10.97
N MET A 183 -5.14 -0.51 10.78
CA MET A 183 -5.78 0.71 10.33
C MET A 183 -5.78 1.78 11.42
N ASN A 184 -5.55 3.02 11.01
CA ASN A 184 -5.47 4.17 11.90
C ASN A 184 -6.84 4.83 12.07
N THR A 185 -7.54 5.10 10.96
CA THR A 185 -8.80 5.84 10.90
C THR A 185 -10.01 4.94 11.16
N GLU A 186 -11.10 5.51 11.69
CA GLU A 186 -12.34 4.75 11.91
C GLU A 186 -12.98 4.30 10.58
N THR A 187 -12.89 5.14 9.55
CA THR A 187 -13.38 4.81 8.22
C THR A 187 -12.56 3.70 7.57
N GLY A 188 -11.22 3.77 7.67
CA GLY A 188 -10.31 2.75 7.21
C GLY A 188 -10.57 1.39 7.87
N LYS A 189 -10.78 1.36 9.19
CA LYS A 189 -11.13 0.14 9.96
C LYS A 189 -12.41 -0.53 9.45
N LYS A 190 -13.46 0.25 9.19
CA LYS A 190 -14.75 -0.27 8.68
C LYS A 190 -14.57 -0.93 7.31
N ILE A 191 -13.92 -0.22 6.37
CA ILE A 191 -13.68 -0.73 5.01
C ILE A 191 -12.76 -1.97 5.07
N ALA A 192 -11.71 -1.94 5.88
CA ALA A 192 -10.79 -3.05 6.04
C ALA A 192 -11.48 -4.30 6.58
N LEU A 193 -12.41 -4.16 7.53
CA LEU A 193 -13.18 -5.29 8.06
C LEU A 193 -14.05 -5.95 6.99
N GLU A 194 -14.69 -5.19 6.12
CA GLU A 194 -15.48 -5.73 5.01
C GLU A 194 -14.61 -6.47 3.99
N ARG A 195 -13.48 -5.87 3.59
CA ARG A 195 -12.51 -6.49 2.68
C ARG A 195 -11.87 -7.74 3.28
N HIS A 196 -11.60 -7.73 4.58
CA HIS A 196 -11.08 -8.88 5.33
C HIS A 196 -12.07 -10.06 5.31
N LYS A 197 -13.35 -9.84 5.63
CA LYS A 197 -14.39 -10.87 5.55
C LYS A 197 -14.51 -11.49 4.16
N PHE A 198 -14.38 -10.67 3.12
CA PHE A 198 -14.35 -11.17 1.74
C PHE A 198 -13.16 -12.11 1.50
N MET A 199 -11.99 -11.79 2.05
CA MET A 199 -10.80 -12.65 1.93
C MET A 199 -10.95 -13.96 2.72
N GLU A 200 -11.54 -13.94 3.92
CA GLU A 200 -11.85 -15.14 4.69
C GLU A 200 -12.80 -16.07 3.92
N ASN A 201 -13.84 -15.51 3.28
CA ASN A 201 -14.77 -16.28 2.46
C ASN A 201 -14.07 -16.88 1.23
N PHE A 202 -13.19 -16.13 0.57
CA PHE A 202 -12.36 -16.64 -0.52
C PHE A 202 -11.49 -17.82 -0.07
N LEU A 203 -10.80 -17.70 1.06
CA LEU A 203 -9.95 -18.76 1.61
C LEU A 203 -10.77 -20.03 1.95
N SER A 204 -11.93 -19.85 2.56
CA SER A 204 -12.85 -20.95 2.85
C SER A 204 -13.27 -21.69 1.58
N GLN A 205 -13.65 -20.96 0.53
CA GLN A 205 -14.02 -21.53 -0.75
C GLN A 205 -12.82 -22.22 -1.43
N PHE A 206 -11.65 -21.57 -1.42
CA PHE A 206 -10.41 -22.13 -1.97
C PHE A 206 -10.07 -23.50 -1.38
N TYR A 207 -10.11 -23.62 -0.05
CA TYR A 207 -9.81 -24.90 0.62
C TYR A 207 -10.87 -25.97 0.33
N ALA A 208 -12.15 -25.58 0.29
CA ALA A 208 -13.22 -26.54 -0.04
C ALA A 208 -13.05 -27.11 -1.46
N GLU A 209 -12.69 -26.27 -2.43
CA GLU A 209 -12.41 -26.69 -3.81
C GLU A 209 -11.12 -27.51 -3.90
N TRP A 210 -10.10 -27.15 -3.14
CA TRP A 210 -8.84 -27.89 -3.10
C TRP A 210 -9.02 -29.34 -2.63
N GLU A 211 -9.87 -29.55 -1.64
CA GLU A 211 -10.21 -30.88 -1.12
C GLU A 211 -11.29 -31.61 -1.96
N GLY A 212 -11.78 -31.00 -3.03
CA GLY A 212 -12.83 -31.57 -3.88
C GLY A 212 -14.22 -31.59 -3.22
N GLY A 213 -14.44 -30.75 -2.21
CA GLY A 213 -15.68 -30.72 -1.42
C GLY A 213 -16.79 -29.84 -1.99
N LYS A 214 -16.51 -28.98 -2.96
CA LYS A 214 -17.49 -28.10 -3.65
C LYS A 214 -16.98 -27.71 -5.03
#